data_149472684f732d17cbcfa32aff9d21f2
#
_entry.id   149472684f732d17cbcfa32aff9d21f2
#
_cell.length_a   1.000
_cell.length_b   1.000
_cell.length_c   1.000
_cell.angle_alpha   90.00
_cell.angle_beta   90.00
_cell.angle_gamma   90.00
#
_symmetry.space_group_name_H-M   'P 1'
#
loop_
_entity.id
_entity.type
_entity.pdbx_description
1 polymer ?
#
loop_
_entity_poly.entity_id
_entity_poly.type
_entity_poly.pdbx_seq_one_letter_code
_entity_poly.pdbx_strand_id
1 'polypeptide(L)'
;MFNFLLILISSTWYPFFLLISIILSFATCNSDLENKGYKPILGAYLPSYTPLNDPEGRSTEPWQQQFACFYPHGTIFIRPALLHNWENMSEPPMSRFLSGHFCFARAEWAREIKHDPDIYFSGEELNLTVRSYTHGYDMFHPHKLVVWHATMREERSGKLVWDDQSKRGEDWWSQQDSARAKIRQLLQTEENGFDLTGLIPSRNF
;
A
#
# COMPACT_ATOMS: atom_id res chain seq x y z
N MET A 1 0.17 -0.16 -26.45
CA MET A 1 -0.88 0.52 -25.67
C MET A 1 -0.61 0.22 -24.21
N PHE A 2 -0.20 1.21 -23.43
CA PHE A 2 0.21 1.00 -22.03
C PHE A 2 -1.04 0.85 -21.15
N ASN A 3 -1.27 -0.34 -20.61
CA ASN A 3 -2.35 -0.60 -19.66
C ASN A 3 -1.76 -0.54 -18.24
N PHE A 4 -1.77 0.64 -17.64
CA PHE A 4 -1.41 0.83 -16.24
C PHE A 4 -2.66 1.04 -15.39
N LEU A 5 -2.61 0.57 -14.16
CA LEU A 5 -3.62 0.80 -13.15
C LEU A 5 -3.06 1.72 -12.07
N LEU A 6 -3.75 2.81 -11.83
CA LEU A 6 -3.50 3.73 -10.72
C LEU A 6 -4.64 3.56 -9.71
N ILE A 7 -4.33 3.12 -8.52
CA ILE A 7 -5.30 3.07 -7.42
C ILE A 7 -5.00 4.24 -6.47
N LEU A 8 -5.88 5.22 -6.47
CA LEU A 8 -5.86 6.35 -5.55
C LEU A 8 -7.07 6.25 -4.63
N ILE A 9 -6.84 6.03 -3.34
CA ILE A 9 -7.89 5.99 -2.31
C ILE A 9 -8.09 7.39 -1.70
N SER A 10 -7.95 8.46 -2.48
CA SER A 10 -8.24 9.81 -2.00
C SER A 10 -8.96 10.66 -3.02
N SER A 11 -9.98 11.36 -2.55
CA SER A 11 -10.88 12.22 -3.32
C SER A 11 -10.33 13.63 -3.46
N THR A 12 -9.21 13.83 -4.14
CA THR A 12 -8.72 15.18 -4.45
C THR A 12 -8.77 15.45 -5.95
N TRP A 13 -9.45 16.50 -6.35
CA TRP A 13 -9.53 16.99 -7.72
C TRP A 13 -8.20 17.67 -8.09
N TYR A 14 -7.35 16.95 -8.85
CA TYR A 14 -6.19 17.55 -9.49
C TYR A 14 -6.53 17.99 -10.92
N PRO A 15 -5.93 19.08 -11.42
CA PRO A 15 -6.06 19.44 -12.82
C PRO A 15 -5.60 18.30 -13.73
N PHE A 16 -6.34 18.04 -14.78
CA PHE A 16 -6.14 16.91 -15.72
C PHE A 16 -4.69 16.78 -16.22
N PHE A 17 -4.00 17.87 -16.50
CA PHE A 17 -2.60 17.87 -16.96
C PHE A 17 -1.63 17.38 -15.88
N LEU A 18 -1.86 17.71 -14.62
CA LEU A 18 -1.03 17.24 -13.52
C LEU A 18 -1.18 15.72 -13.35
N LEU A 19 -2.40 15.21 -13.46
CA LEU A 19 -2.67 13.78 -13.41
C LEU A 19 -1.94 13.02 -14.53
N ILE A 20 -1.95 13.55 -15.76
CA ILE A 20 -1.21 12.96 -16.89
C ILE A 20 0.30 12.94 -16.60
N SER A 21 0.87 14.03 -16.10
CA SER A 21 2.30 14.10 -15.77
C SER A 21 2.69 13.10 -14.69
N ILE A 22 1.86 12.93 -13.68
CA ILE A 22 2.04 11.93 -12.62
C ILE A 22 2.01 10.51 -13.21
N ILE A 23 1.00 10.19 -14.01
CA ILE A 23 0.87 8.88 -14.65
C ILE A 23 2.08 8.60 -15.55
N LEU A 24 2.51 9.55 -16.34
CA LEU A 24 3.67 9.39 -17.22
C LEU A 24 4.97 9.16 -16.42
N SER A 25 5.18 9.89 -15.33
CA SER A 25 6.36 9.71 -14.46
C SER A 25 6.40 8.29 -13.88
N PHE A 26 5.28 7.79 -13.38
CA PHE A 26 5.22 6.42 -12.84
C PHE A 26 5.30 5.36 -13.94
N ALA A 27 4.71 5.60 -15.10
CA ALA A 27 4.80 4.69 -16.24
C ALA A 27 6.24 4.56 -16.75
N THR A 28 6.98 5.66 -16.81
CA THR A 28 8.40 5.64 -17.18
C THR A 28 9.21 4.86 -16.15
N CYS A 29 9.06 5.18 -14.88
CA CYS A 29 9.75 4.48 -13.78
C CYS A 29 9.45 2.98 -13.78
N ASN A 30 8.19 2.59 -13.98
CA ASN A 30 7.78 1.19 -14.07
C ASN A 30 8.44 0.50 -15.27
N SER A 31 8.46 1.14 -16.44
CA SER A 31 9.10 0.60 -17.64
C SER A 31 10.62 0.45 -17.49
N ASP A 32 11.28 1.37 -16.80
CA ASP A 32 12.72 1.27 -16.52
C ASP A 32 13.04 0.05 -15.65
N LEU A 33 12.20 -0.22 -14.65
CA LEU A 33 12.34 -1.42 -13.81
C LEU A 33 12.04 -2.71 -14.59
N GLU A 34 11.05 -2.70 -15.48
CA GLU A 34 10.77 -3.85 -16.36
C GLU A 34 11.94 -4.16 -17.29
N ASN A 35 12.60 -3.14 -17.84
CA ASN A 35 13.79 -3.30 -18.67
C ASN A 35 14.97 -3.92 -17.91
N LYS A 36 14.97 -3.85 -16.57
CA LYS A 36 15.92 -4.52 -15.68
C LYS A 36 15.49 -5.94 -15.30
N GLY A 37 14.36 -6.43 -15.80
CA GLY A 37 13.85 -7.77 -15.57
C GLY A 37 12.91 -7.90 -14.37
N TYR A 38 12.49 -6.81 -13.75
CA TYR A 38 11.50 -6.83 -12.67
C TYR A 38 10.07 -6.91 -13.20
N LYS A 39 9.15 -7.36 -12.35
CA LYS A 39 7.69 -7.28 -12.55
C LYS A 39 7.14 -6.27 -11.53
N PRO A 40 7.32 -4.96 -11.76
CA PRO A 40 7.26 -3.96 -10.70
C PRO A 40 5.85 -3.54 -10.30
N ILE A 41 5.69 -3.28 -9.00
CA ILE A 41 4.59 -2.53 -8.40
C ILE A 41 5.20 -1.37 -7.63
N LEU A 42 4.82 -0.15 -7.96
CA LEU A 42 5.18 1.03 -7.19
C LEU A 42 4.11 1.26 -6.13
N GLY A 43 4.46 1.15 -4.85
CA GLY A 43 3.54 1.32 -3.73
C GLY A 43 4.09 2.29 -2.69
N ALA A 44 3.24 3.17 -2.14
CA ALA A 44 3.65 4.14 -1.14
C ALA A 44 2.59 4.39 -0.08
N TYR A 45 3.03 4.56 1.15
CA TYR A 45 2.25 5.30 2.13
C TYR A 45 2.40 6.78 1.79
N LEU A 46 1.32 7.39 1.32
CA LEU A 46 1.39 8.76 0.82
C LEU A 46 1.70 9.76 1.94
N PRO A 47 2.64 10.69 1.70
CA PRO A 47 2.89 11.79 2.63
C PRO A 47 1.65 12.66 2.80
N SER A 48 1.52 13.26 3.97
CA SER A 48 0.36 14.05 4.34
C SER A 48 0.38 15.45 3.76
N TYR A 49 -0.80 16.04 3.63
CA TYR A 49 -0.95 17.49 3.47
C TYR A 49 -2.19 17.98 4.23
N THR A 50 -2.16 19.28 4.56
CA THR A 50 -3.28 19.98 5.17
C THR A 50 -3.90 20.92 4.15
N PRO A 51 -5.13 20.66 3.67
CA PRO A 51 -5.75 21.46 2.59
C PRO A 51 -5.85 22.96 2.87
N LEU A 52 -6.03 23.33 4.14
CA LEU A 52 -6.11 24.75 4.55
C LEU A 52 -4.79 25.51 4.34
N ASN A 53 -3.66 24.80 4.30
CA ASN A 53 -2.32 25.37 4.14
C ASN A 53 -1.62 24.80 2.89
N ASP A 54 -2.36 24.51 1.84
CA ASP A 54 -1.78 23.99 0.59
C ASP A 54 -1.20 25.17 -0.24
N PRO A 55 0.05 25.12 -0.74
CA PRO A 55 0.98 23.99 -0.71
C PRO A 55 1.89 23.87 0.52
N GLU A 56 1.95 24.87 1.41
CA GLU A 56 2.90 24.91 2.54
C GLU A 56 2.66 23.78 3.55
N GLY A 57 1.43 23.30 3.64
CA GLY A 57 1.05 22.16 4.50
C GLY A 57 1.40 20.78 3.96
N ARG A 58 2.11 20.69 2.83
CA ARG A 58 2.55 19.42 2.24
C ARG A 58 3.80 18.90 2.93
N SER A 59 3.81 17.62 3.27
CA SER A 59 5.04 16.94 3.64
C SER A 59 6.05 16.97 2.48
N THR A 60 7.30 17.25 2.79
CA THR A 60 8.38 17.39 1.80
C THR A 60 9.19 16.11 1.60
N GLU A 61 8.86 15.05 2.32
CA GLU A 61 9.63 13.79 2.31
C GLU A 61 8.73 12.61 1.93
N PRO A 62 9.22 11.67 1.09
CA PRO A 62 8.51 10.45 0.79
C PRO A 62 8.52 9.48 1.98
N TRP A 63 7.48 8.67 2.06
CA TRP A 63 7.30 7.69 3.12
C TRP A 63 7.27 6.28 2.55
N GLN A 64 7.75 5.31 3.32
CA GLN A 64 7.75 3.89 3.01
C GLN A 64 6.98 3.11 4.06
N GLN A 65 6.56 1.89 3.73
CA GLN A 65 6.03 0.94 4.71
C GLN A 65 7.16 0.09 5.28
N GLN A 66 7.20 -0.03 6.60
CA GLN A 66 8.19 -0.84 7.30
C GLN A 66 7.52 -1.82 8.26
N PHE A 67 8.16 -2.97 8.45
CA PHE A 67 7.83 -3.86 9.56
C PHE A 67 8.01 -3.14 10.89
N ALA A 68 7.03 -3.19 11.77
CA ALA A 68 7.11 -2.66 13.11
C ALA A 68 7.22 -3.77 14.17
N CYS A 69 6.24 -4.65 14.20
CA CYS A 69 6.19 -5.77 15.14
C CYS A 69 5.16 -6.81 14.67
N PHE A 70 5.09 -7.89 15.41
CA PHE A 70 3.95 -8.80 15.33
C PHE A 70 2.88 -8.39 16.35
N TYR A 71 1.64 -8.45 15.94
CA TYR A 71 0.53 -8.34 16.86
C TYR A 71 0.39 -9.61 17.72
N PRO A 72 -0.11 -9.51 18.98
CA PRO A 72 -0.40 -10.70 19.80
C PRO A 72 -1.33 -11.70 19.13
N HIS A 73 -2.21 -11.24 18.26
CA HIS A 73 -3.12 -12.10 17.47
C HIS A 73 -2.50 -12.71 16.21
N GLY A 74 -1.18 -12.72 16.07
CA GLY A 74 -0.47 -13.45 15.02
C GLY A 74 -0.42 -12.80 13.65
N THR A 75 -0.72 -11.51 13.52
CA THR A 75 -0.54 -10.76 12.28
C THR A 75 0.62 -9.77 12.35
N ILE A 76 1.03 -9.22 11.22
CA ILE A 76 2.13 -8.26 11.13
C ILE A 76 1.57 -6.82 11.24
N PHE A 77 2.21 -6.02 12.08
CA PHE A 77 2.04 -4.58 12.08
C PHE A 77 3.07 -3.93 11.17
N ILE A 78 2.60 -3.26 10.14
CA ILE A 78 3.40 -2.41 9.28
C ILE A 78 3.10 -0.95 9.61
N ARG A 79 4.12 -0.11 9.56
CA ARG A 79 4.00 1.31 9.88
C ARG A 79 4.63 2.17 8.79
N PRO A 80 4.12 3.39 8.60
CA PRO A 80 4.81 4.38 7.78
C PRO A 80 6.11 4.84 8.45
N ALA A 81 7.14 5.06 7.64
CA ALA A 81 8.41 5.63 8.05
C ALA A 81 8.97 6.49 6.92
N LEU A 82 9.79 7.47 7.24
CA LEU A 82 10.45 8.30 6.24
C LEU A 82 11.40 7.46 5.38
N LEU A 83 11.42 7.75 4.10
CA LEU A 83 12.40 7.17 3.18
C LEU A 83 13.67 8.03 3.21
N HIS A 84 14.65 7.59 4.01
CA HIS A 84 15.89 8.35 4.15
C HIS A 84 16.72 8.35 2.88
N ASN A 85 17.50 9.42 2.68
CA ASN A 85 18.42 9.60 1.55
C ASN A 85 17.75 9.57 0.16
N TRP A 86 16.45 9.81 0.09
CA TRP A 86 15.66 9.76 -1.14
C TRP A 86 16.13 10.75 -2.21
N GLU A 87 16.66 11.89 -1.82
CA GLU A 87 17.17 12.95 -2.71
C GLU A 87 18.32 12.47 -3.59
N ASN A 88 19.11 11.52 -3.07
CA ASN A 88 20.28 10.97 -3.77
C ASN A 88 19.94 9.65 -4.52
N MET A 89 18.71 9.21 -4.50
CA MET A 89 18.30 8.00 -5.18
C MET A 89 18.04 8.26 -6.67
N SER A 90 18.68 7.49 -7.53
CA SER A 90 18.44 7.52 -8.97
C SER A 90 17.23 6.67 -9.39
N GLU A 91 16.84 5.72 -8.54
CA GLU A 91 15.74 4.79 -8.77
C GLU A 91 15.00 4.46 -7.46
N PRO A 92 13.74 3.99 -7.53
CA PRO A 92 12.99 3.61 -6.35
C PRO A 92 13.62 2.39 -5.68
N PRO A 93 13.78 2.40 -4.34
CA PRO A 93 14.26 1.23 -3.62
C PRO A 93 13.20 0.13 -3.56
N MET A 94 13.65 -1.12 -3.43
CA MET A 94 12.75 -2.25 -3.20
C MET A 94 11.97 -2.08 -1.90
N SER A 95 10.71 -2.48 -1.94
CA SER A 95 9.81 -2.52 -0.81
C SER A 95 9.52 -3.96 -0.40
N ARG A 96 9.17 -4.14 0.88
CA ARG A 96 8.65 -5.42 1.39
C ARG A 96 7.13 -5.42 1.53
N PHE A 97 6.51 -4.26 1.50
CA PHE A 97 5.08 -4.11 1.76
C PHE A 97 4.45 -3.14 0.76
N LEU A 98 3.24 -3.45 0.33
CA LEU A 98 2.38 -2.53 -0.38
C LEU A 98 1.62 -1.65 0.61
N SER A 99 1.16 -0.50 0.14
CA SER A 99 0.25 0.37 0.89
C SER A 99 -1.04 0.58 0.11
N GLY A 100 -2.16 0.51 0.81
CA GLY A 100 -3.47 0.84 0.27
C GLY A 100 -3.63 2.31 -0.13
N HIS A 101 -2.74 3.21 0.32
CA HIS A 101 -2.79 4.62 -0.05
C HIS A 101 -2.47 4.86 -1.53
N PHE A 102 -1.52 4.10 -2.08
CA PHE A 102 -1.10 4.24 -3.47
C PHE A 102 -0.48 2.96 -3.98
N CYS A 103 -0.96 2.50 -5.13
CA CYS A 103 -0.34 1.45 -5.92
C CYS A 103 -0.41 1.82 -7.40
N PHE A 104 0.70 1.65 -8.10
CA PHE A 104 0.79 1.81 -9.54
C PHE A 104 1.51 0.59 -10.14
N ALA A 105 0.83 -0.10 -11.05
CA ALA A 105 1.34 -1.30 -11.69
C ALA A 105 0.71 -1.47 -13.07
N ARG A 106 1.16 -2.47 -13.82
CA ARG A 106 0.44 -2.92 -15.02
C ARG A 106 -0.95 -3.48 -14.64
N ALA A 107 -1.91 -3.33 -15.52
CA ALA A 107 -3.28 -3.80 -15.31
C ALA A 107 -3.36 -5.34 -15.11
N GLU A 108 -2.38 -6.07 -15.60
CA GLU A 108 -2.23 -7.51 -15.38
C GLU A 108 -2.17 -7.84 -13.89
N TRP A 109 -1.47 -7.03 -13.09
CA TRP A 109 -1.42 -7.20 -11.63
C TRP A 109 -2.82 -7.25 -11.00
N ALA A 110 -3.70 -6.34 -11.33
CA ALA A 110 -5.05 -6.31 -10.77
C ALA A 110 -5.94 -7.48 -11.25
N ARG A 111 -5.63 -8.07 -12.40
CA ARG A 111 -6.34 -9.26 -12.89
C ARG A 111 -5.85 -10.52 -12.21
N GLU A 112 -4.54 -10.63 -11.95
CA GLU A 112 -3.91 -11.77 -11.29
C GLU A 112 -4.09 -11.73 -9.77
N ILE A 113 -3.92 -10.57 -9.17
CA ILE A 113 -3.95 -10.37 -7.71
C ILE A 113 -5.28 -9.70 -7.33
N LYS A 114 -6.32 -10.51 -7.31
CA LYS A 114 -7.64 -10.01 -6.90
C LYS A 114 -7.66 -9.74 -5.41
N HIS A 115 -8.27 -8.61 -5.05
CA HIS A 115 -8.58 -8.32 -3.65
C HIS A 115 -9.55 -9.38 -3.10
N ASP A 116 -9.31 -9.86 -1.87
CA ASP A 116 -10.24 -10.76 -1.19
C ASP A 116 -11.36 -9.93 -0.55
N PRO A 117 -12.62 -10.07 -1.01
CA PRO A 117 -13.73 -9.24 -0.52
C PRO A 117 -14.07 -9.48 0.94
N ASP A 118 -13.63 -10.59 1.53
CA ASP A 118 -13.89 -10.91 2.92
C ASP A 118 -12.80 -10.40 3.87
N ILE A 119 -11.75 -9.77 3.35
CA ILE A 119 -10.74 -9.11 4.16
C ILE A 119 -11.20 -7.68 4.40
N TYR A 120 -11.74 -7.46 5.60
CA TYR A 120 -12.16 -6.15 6.04
C TYR A 120 -10.98 -5.37 6.61
N PHE A 121 -10.72 -4.18 6.10
CA PHE A 121 -9.77 -3.15 6.51
C PHE A 121 -8.38 -3.65 6.92
N SER A 122 -8.22 -4.25 8.10
CA SER A 122 -6.91 -4.70 8.59
C SER A 122 -6.49 -6.00 7.92
N GLY A 123 -5.32 -5.96 7.28
CA GLY A 123 -4.74 -7.13 6.61
C GLY A 123 -4.82 -7.10 5.10
N GLU A 124 -5.57 -6.17 4.49
CA GLU A 124 -5.65 -6.07 3.03
C GLU A 124 -4.27 -5.81 2.39
N GLU A 125 -3.48 -4.90 2.98
CA GLU A 125 -2.13 -4.59 2.52
C GLU A 125 -1.21 -5.81 2.62
N LEU A 126 -1.32 -6.60 3.69
CA LEU A 126 -0.58 -7.85 3.85
C LEU A 126 -1.02 -8.90 2.84
N ASN A 127 -2.33 -9.06 2.63
CA ASN A 127 -2.86 -9.98 1.63
C ASN A 127 -2.34 -9.65 0.23
N LEU A 128 -2.45 -8.39 -0.19
CA LEU A 128 -1.95 -7.95 -1.48
C LEU A 128 -0.43 -8.10 -1.59
N THR A 129 0.31 -7.77 -0.53
CA THR A 129 1.76 -7.93 -0.45
C THR A 129 2.20 -9.38 -0.68
N VAL A 130 1.69 -10.31 0.12
CA VAL A 130 2.07 -11.73 0.04
C VAL A 130 1.68 -12.33 -1.30
N ARG A 131 0.47 -12.07 -1.76
CA ARG A 131 -0.01 -12.59 -3.05
C ARG A 131 0.77 -12.01 -4.22
N SER A 132 1.08 -10.72 -4.21
CA SER A 132 1.91 -10.10 -5.24
C SER A 132 3.29 -10.75 -5.28
N TYR A 133 3.94 -10.89 -4.12
CA TYR A 133 5.26 -11.51 -4.02
C TYR A 133 5.27 -12.97 -4.51
N THR A 134 4.30 -13.78 -4.08
CA THR A 134 4.21 -15.20 -4.48
C THR A 134 3.87 -15.40 -5.96
N HIS A 135 3.28 -14.39 -6.62
CA HIS A 135 3.06 -14.36 -8.07
C HIS A 135 4.21 -13.73 -8.86
N GLY A 136 5.32 -13.45 -8.18
CA GLY A 136 6.54 -13.00 -8.83
C GLY A 136 6.63 -11.51 -9.09
N TYR A 137 5.77 -10.71 -8.47
CA TYR A 137 5.88 -9.25 -8.53
C TYR A 137 6.95 -8.73 -7.58
N ASP A 138 7.60 -7.65 -8.00
CA ASP A 138 8.62 -6.94 -7.23
C ASP A 138 8.06 -5.59 -6.80
N MET A 139 8.10 -5.31 -5.50
CA MET A 139 7.53 -4.09 -4.93
C MET A 139 8.61 -3.04 -4.74
N PHE A 140 8.27 -1.78 -5.02
CA PHE A 140 9.18 -0.64 -4.91
C PHE A 140 8.48 0.55 -4.25
N HIS A 141 9.25 1.38 -3.54
CA HIS A 141 8.78 2.66 -3.03
C HIS A 141 9.16 3.78 -3.97
N PRO A 142 8.20 4.57 -4.50
CA PRO A 142 8.53 5.81 -5.20
C PRO A 142 9.36 6.74 -4.31
N HIS A 143 10.50 7.19 -4.82
CA HIS A 143 11.39 8.11 -4.10
C HIS A 143 11.11 9.58 -4.46
N LYS A 144 10.21 9.83 -5.42
CA LYS A 144 9.80 11.18 -5.83
C LYS A 144 8.41 11.49 -5.30
N LEU A 145 8.24 12.69 -4.81
CA LEU A 145 6.96 13.21 -4.32
C LEU A 145 6.10 13.72 -5.47
N VAL A 146 4.99 13.06 -5.73
CA VAL A 146 4.06 13.44 -6.80
C VAL A 146 2.60 13.43 -6.35
N VAL A 147 2.31 12.80 -5.21
CA VAL A 147 0.95 12.66 -4.66
C VAL A 147 1.00 12.77 -3.15
N TRP A 148 -0.02 13.40 -2.56
CA TRP A 148 -0.20 13.57 -1.12
C TRP A 148 -1.58 13.09 -0.69
N HIS A 149 -1.71 12.74 0.57
CA HIS A 149 -2.94 12.31 1.20
C HIS A 149 -3.43 13.34 2.22
N ALA A 150 -4.68 13.78 2.11
CA ALA A 150 -5.29 14.67 3.10
C ALA A 150 -5.53 13.92 4.41
N THR A 151 -4.85 14.32 5.48
CA THR A 151 -4.88 13.63 6.80
C THR A 151 -5.72 14.34 7.84
N MET A 152 -6.64 15.20 7.46
CA MET A 152 -7.46 15.96 8.40
C MET A 152 -8.45 15.06 9.15
N ARG A 153 -8.05 14.62 10.35
CA ARG A 153 -8.91 13.80 11.23
C ARG A 153 -10.10 14.58 11.79
N GLU A 154 -9.90 15.84 12.07
CA GLU A 154 -10.93 16.71 12.70
C GLU A 154 -12.13 16.93 11.77
N GLU A 155 -11.90 17.12 10.47
CA GLU A 155 -12.98 17.23 9.48
C GLU A 155 -13.61 15.87 9.11
N ARG A 156 -12.97 14.76 9.48
CA ARG A 156 -13.44 13.39 9.21
C ARG A 156 -14.15 12.76 10.39
N SER A 157 -14.24 13.43 11.52
CA SER A 157 -14.95 12.91 12.68
C SER A 157 -16.38 12.51 12.30
N GLY A 158 -16.73 11.25 12.54
CA GLY A 158 -18.03 10.69 12.17
C GLY A 158 -18.22 10.34 10.70
N LYS A 159 -17.14 10.37 9.87
CA LYS A 159 -17.17 10.02 8.43
C LYS A 159 -16.24 8.83 8.10
N LEU A 160 -15.85 8.06 9.10
CA LEU A 160 -15.03 6.87 8.91
C LEU A 160 -15.93 5.68 8.60
N VAL A 161 -15.43 4.70 7.85
CA VAL A 161 -16.21 3.53 7.42
C VAL A 161 -16.82 2.76 8.59
N TRP A 162 -16.09 2.61 9.69
CA TRP A 162 -16.58 1.95 10.91
C TRP A 162 -17.62 2.77 11.67
N ASP A 163 -17.60 4.11 11.57
CA ASP A 163 -18.66 4.97 12.12
C ASP A 163 -19.97 4.76 11.35
N ASP A 164 -19.89 4.66 10.03
CA ASP A 164 -21.05 4.41 9.18
C ASP A 164 -21.62 3.01 9.38
N GLN A 165 -20.77 2.00 9.50
CA GLN A 165 -21.19 0.62 9.80
C GLN A 165 -21.84 0.51 11.17
N SER A 166 -21.23 1.14 12.19
CA SER A 166 -21.83 1.19 13.54
C SER A 166 -23.22 1.84 13.52
N LYS A 167 -23.41 2.92 12.74
CA LYS A 167 -24.72 3.57 12.58
C LYS A 167 -25.74 2.67 11.88
N ARG A 168 -25.30 1.78 11.00
CA ARG A 168 -26.16 0.77 10.33
C ARG A 168 -26.42 -0.46 11.17
N GLY A 169 -25.79 -0.56 12.36
CA GLY A 169 -25.87 -1.76 13.20
C GLY A 169 -25.07 -2.94 12.64
N GLU A 170 -24.12 -2.70 11.76
CA GLU A 170 -23.26 -3.74 11.20
C GLU A 170 -22.15 -4.11 12.19
N ASP A 171 -21.91 -5.41 12.36
CA ASP A 171 -20.85 -5.93 13.22
C ASP A 171 -19.50 -5.97 12.49
N TRP A 172 -18.86 -4.83 12.38
CA TRP A 172 -17.57 -4.71 11.73
C TRP A 172 -16.42 -5.40 12.51
N TRP A 173 -16.58 -5.60 13.81
CA TRP A 173 -15.58 -6.32 14.64
C TRP A 173 -15.49 -7.79 14.26
N SER A 174 -16.62 -8.47 14.08
CA SER A 174 -16.65 -9.86 13.57
C SER A 174 -16.00 -9.98 12.21
N GLN A 175 -16.26 -9.03 11.31
CA GLN A 175 -15.63 -8.97 9.98
C GLN A 175 -14.10 -8.81 10.11
N GLN A 176 -13.66 -7.94 11.03
CA GLN A 176 -12.25 -7.73 11.30
C GLN A 176 -11.55 -8.97 11.86
N ASP A 177 -12.19 -9.70 12.76
CA ASP A 177 -11.65 -10.94 13.33
C ASP A 177 -11.58 -12.06 12.29
N SER A 178 -12.58 -12.15 11.44
CA SER A 178 -12.57 -13.08 10.29
C SER A 178 -11.44 -12.74 9.32
N ALA A 179 -11.21 -11.45 9.02
CA ALA A 179 -10.10 -11.00 8.19
C ALA A 179 -8.75 -11.37 8.83
N ARG A 180 -8.57 -11.15 10.12
CA ARG A 180 -7.35 -11.54 10.86
C ARG A 180 -7.09 -13.05 10.80
N ALA A 181 -8.13 -13.86 10.92
CA ALA A 181 -8.02 -15.31 10.79
C ALA A 181 -7.54 -15.73 9.38
N LYS A 182 -8.08 -15.12 8.33
CA LYS A 182 -7.61 -15.34 6.96
C LYS A 182 -6.16 -14.91 6.76
N ILE A 183 -5.74 -13.79 7.34
CA ILE A 183 -4.34 -13.34 7.26
C ILE A 183 -3.40 -14.30 7.99
N ARG A 184 -3.77 -14.80 9.18
CA ARG A 184 -2.99 -15.83 9.87
C ARG A 184 -2.84 -17.09 9.01
N GLN A 185 -3.91 -17.55 8.42
CA GLN A 185 -3.88 -18.70 7.51
C GLN A 185 -2.97 -18.44 6.30
N LEU A 186 -3.04 -17.26 5.70
CA LEU A 186 -2.18 -16.88 4.59
C LEU A 186 -0.70 -16.84 4.98
N LEU A 187 -0.39 -16.33 6.18
CA LEU A 187 0.96 -16.24 6.71
C LEU A 187 1.43 -17.54 7.38
N GLN A 188 0.57 -18.53 7.51
CA GLN A 188 0.81 -19.77 8.27
C GLN A 188 1.24 -19.50 9.71
N THR A 189 0.65 -18.49 10.32
CA THR A 189 0.92 -18.10 11.71
C THR A 189 -0.20 -18.58 12.63
N GLU A 190 0.16 -18.97 13.86
CA GLU A 190 -0.78 -19.31 14.91
C GLU A 190 -0.98 -18.13 15.87
N GLU A 191 -2.05 -18.19 16.69
CA GLU A 191 -2.41 -17.11 17.60
C GLU A 191 -1.35 -16.86 18.69
N ASN A 192 -0.54 -17.85 19.01
CA ASN A 192 0.47 -17.81 20.08
C ASN A 192 1.89 -18.19 19.63
N GLY A 193 2.17 -18.26 18.34
CA GLY A 193 3.49 -18.63 17.87
C GLY A 193 3.70 -18.38 16.37
N PHE A 194 4.96 -18.12 16.02
CA PHE A 194 5.39 -17.96 14.63
C PHE A 194 6.20 -19.17 14.23
N ASP A 195 5.65 -20.00 13.39
CA ASP A 195 6.47 -20.93 12.61
C ASP A 195 6.79 -20.27 11.26
N LEU A 196 7.99 -19.77 11.13
CA LEU A 196 8.49 -19.15 9.90
C LEU A 196 9.11 -20.17 8.93
N THR A 197 9.08 -21.45 9.24
CA THR A 197 9.83 -22.49 8.50
C THR A 197 9.25 -22.86 7.13
N GLY A 198 8.09 -22.31 6.75
CA GLY A 198 7.45 -22.59 5.46
C GLY A 198 7.21 -21.38 4.55
N LEU A 199 7.51 -20.17 5.00
CA LEU A 199 6.97 -18.94 4.42
C LEU A 199 7.81 -18.29 3.32
N ILE A 200 9.01 -18.76 3.03
CA ILE A 200 9.87 -18.15 2.02
C ILE A 200 10.25 -19.23 1.01
N PRO A 201 9.66 -19.23 -0.20
CA PRO A 201 10.35 -19.84 -1.32
C PRO A 201 11.70 -19.14 -1.42
N SER A 202 12.79 -19.90 -1.29
CA SER A 202 14.15 -19.35 -1.43
C SER A 202 14.32 -18.76 -2.83
N ARG A 203 13.99 -17.47 -2.98
CA ARG A 203 14.58 -16.67 -4.04
C ARG A 203 15.97 -16.33 -3.56
N ASN A 204 16.97 -16.89 -4.19
CA ASN A 204 18.35 -16.45 -4.06
C ASN A 204 18.40 -14.96 -4.43
N PHE A 205 18.70 -14.12 -3.44
CA PHE A 205 19.02 -12.72 -3.63
C PHE A 205 20.45 -12.59 -4.16
#